data_26344a313141861a338553de54300d36
#
_entry.id   26344a313141861a338553de54300d36
#
_cell.length_a   1.000
_cell.length_b   1.000
_cell.length_c   1.000
_cell.angle_alpha   90.00
_cell.angle_beta   90.00
_cell.angle_gamma   90.00
#
_symmetry.space_group_name_H-M   'P 1'
#
loop_
_entity.id
_entity.type
_entity.pdbx_description
1 polymer ?
#
loop_
_entity_poly.entity_id
_entity_poly.type
_entity_poly.pdbx_seq_one_letter_code
_entity_poly.pdbx_strand_id
1 'polypeptide(L)'
;MPEDPLARSARGVYGISVASELSGIDPQTLRLYERRGLLTPARTDGGTRRYSDDDLDLLQQINELVAQGINIAGIAQILHLQHRNTQLESDNSDLKSENARLRSDKPTKGRRTGN
;
A
#
# COMPACT_ATOMS: atom_id res chain seq x y z
N MET A 1 -13.36 -18.46 13.81
CA MET A 1 -12.00 -17.93 14.00
C MET A 1 -11.91 -16.48 13.63
N PRO A 2 -11.45 -15.64 14.52
CA PRO A 2 -11.37 -14.23 14.18
C PRO A 2 -10.25 -13.99 13.18
N GLU A 3 -10.53 -13.09 12.24
CA GLU A 3 -9.55 -12.76 11.23
C GLU A 3 -8.57 -11.72 11.75
N ASP A 4 -7.35 -11.80 11.26
CA ASP A 4 -6.35 -10.77 11.49
C ASP A 4 -6.88 -9.47 10.89
N PRO A 5 -6.92 -8.36 11.65
CA PRO A 5 -7.39 -7.10 11.11
C PRO A 5 -6.65 -6.65 9.86
N LEU A 6 -5.34 -6.91 9.76
CA LEU A 6 -4.58 -6.54 8.58
C LEU A 6 -5.00 -7.36 7.36
N ALA A 7 -5.22 -8.66 7.55
CA ALA A 7 -5.68 -9.51 6.46
C ALA A 7 -7.07 -9.09 6.02
N ARG A 8 -7.91 -8.67 6.97
CA ARG A 8 -9.25 -8.22 6.66
C ARG A 8 -9.23 -6.93 5.86
N SER A 9 -8.36 -5.99 6.22
CA SER A 9 -8.25 -4.72 5.48
C SER A 9 -7.80 -4.93 4.05
N ALA A 10 -6.96 -5.91 3.81
CA ALA A 10 -6.46 -6.17 2.46
C ALA A 10 -7.43 -7.01 1.64
N ARG A 11 -8.49 -7.53 2.26
CA ARG A 11 -9.40 -8.42 1.58
C ARG A 11 -10.40 -7.65 0.74
N GLY A 12 -10.55 -8.04 -0.51
CA GLY A 12 -11.50 -7.39 -1.40
C GLY A 12 -12.92 -7.87 -1.12
N VAL A 13 -13.74 -7.00 -0.52
CA VAL A 13 -15.10 -7.34 -0.13
C VAL A 13 -16.16 -6.46 -0.79
N TYR A 14 -15.79 -5.35 -1.42
CA TYR A 14 -16.75 -4.39 -1.96
C TYR A 14 -16.77 -4.46 -3.48
N GLY A 15 -17.95 -4.54 -4.07
CA GLY A 15 -18.08 -4.38 -5.52
C GLY A 15 -17.89 -2.92 -5.92
N ILE A 16 -17.82 -2.68 -7.23
CA ILE A 16 -17.53 -1.34 -7.72
C ILE A 16 -18.61 -0.33 -7.34
N SER A 17 -19.88 -0.76 -7.30
CA SER A 17 -20.97 0.15 -6.93
C SER A 17 -20.84 0.62 -5.50
N VAL A 18 -20.53 -0.30 -4.59
CA VAL A 18 -20.36 0.04 -3.17
C VAL A 18 -19.10 0.86 -2.99
N ALA A 19 -18.00 0.48 -3.65
CA ALA A 19 -16.76 1.25 -3.57
C ALA A 19 -16.98 2.68 -4.08
N SER A 20 -17.78 2.84 -5.14
CA SER A 20 -18.10 4.15 -5.67
C SER A 20 -18.86 4.98 -4.64
N GLU A 21 -19.83 4.39 -3.96
CA GLU A 21 -20.59 5.09 -2.94
C GLU A 21 -19.71 5.49 -1.76
N LEU A 22 -18.89 4.57 -1.29
CA LEU A 22 -18.07 4.80 -0.10
C LEU A 22 -16.96 5.82 -0.36
N SER A 23 -16.42 5.84 -1.58
CA SER A 23 -15.32 6.74 -1.91
C SER A 23 -15.78 8.07 -2.47
N GLY A 24 -17.01 8.14 -2.95
CA GLY A 24 -17.50 9.34 -3.62
C GLY A 24 -16.97 9.49 -5.04
N ILE A 25 -16.35 8.45 -5.60
CA ILE A 25 -15.78 8.47 -6.94
C ILE A 25 -16.67 7.63 -7.85
N ASP A 26 -17.02 8.13 -9.04
CA ASP A 26 -17.93 7.41 -9.89
C ASP A 26 -17.25 6.15 -10.46
N PRO A 27 -18.04 5.14 -10.89
CA PRO A 27 -17.46 3.88 -11.34
C PRO A 27 -16.52 4.01 -12.54
N GLN A 28 -16.82 4.93 -13.46
CA GLN A 28 -15.95 5.12 -14.61
C GLN A 28 -14.58 5.66 -14.20
N THR A 29 -14.56 6.55 -13.24
CA THR A 29 -13.31 7.09 -12.73
C THR A 29 -12.52 6.00 -11.99
N LEU A 30 -13.20 5.12 -11.26
CA LEU A 30 -12.53 3.99 -10.61
C LEU A 30 -11.85 3.09 -11.64
N ARG A 31 -12.54 2.83 -12.76
CA ARG A 31 -11.97 2.04 -13.84
C ARG A 31 -10.78 2.75 -14.49
N LEU A 32 -10.88 4.08 -14.62
CA LEU A 32 -9.79 4.88 -15.17
C LEU A 32 -8.55 4.76 -14.27
N TYR A 33 -8.73 4.89 -12.97
CA TYR A 33 -7.61 4.79 -12.03
C TYR A 33 -6.96 3.42 -12.11
N GLU A 34 -7.75 2.37 -12.25
CA GLU A 34 -7.20 1.04 -12.42
C GLU A 34 -6.37 0.93 -13.70
N ARG A 35 -6.91 1.47 -14.81
CA ARG A 35 -6.19 1.44 -16.08
C ARG A 35 -4.89 2.22 -16.02
N ARG A 36 -4.83 3.25 -15.19
CA ARG A 36 -3.62 4.07 -15.03
C ARG A 36 -2.68 3.53 -13.98
N GLY A 37 -3.02 2.39 -13.38
CA GLY A 37 -2.13 1.75 -12.42
C GLY A 37 -2.14 2.36 -11.04
N LEU A 38 -3.14 3.18 -10.71
CA LEU A 38 -3.21 3.81 -9.39
C LEU A 38 -3.67 2.82 -8.32
N LEU A 39 -4.46 1.83 -8.69
CA LEU A 39 -4.86 0.79 -7.76
C LEU A 39 -5.13 -0.49 -8.54
N THR A 40 -5.12 -1.61 -7.83
CA THR A 40 -5.32 -2.92 -8.44
C THR A 40 -6.29 -3.71 -7.57
N PRO A 41 -7.60 -3.56 -7.78
CA PRO A 41 -8.56 -4.30 -6.97
C PRO A 41 -8.47 -5.79 -7.27
N ALA A 42 -8.79 -6.61 -6.27
CA ALA A 42 -8.87 -8.04 -6.49
C ALA A 42 -10.02 -8.35 -7.43
N ARG A 43 -10.01 -9.55 -7.99
CA ARG A 43 -11.08 -9.99 -8.87
C ARG A 43 -11.57 -11.35 -8.44
N THR A 44 -12.88 -11.55 -8.58
CA THR A 44 -13.45 -12.87 -8.33
C THR A 44 -13.09 -13.79 -9.48
N ASP A 45 -13.41 -15.07 -9.36
CA ASP A 45 -13.17 -16.04 -10.42
C ASP A 45 -13.85 -15.65 -11.73
N GLY A 46 -14.98 -14.94 -11.64
CA GLY A 46 -15.67 -14.46 -12.81
C GLY A 46 -15.15 -13.13 -13.35
N GLY A 47 -14.08 -12.60 -12.76
CA GLY A 47 -13.48 -11.36 -13.24
C GLY A 47 -14.09 -10.10 -12.68
N THR A 48 -14.97 -10.20 -11.69
CA THR A 48 -15.62 -9.05 -11.08
C THR A 48 -14.67 -8.38 -10.08
N ARG A 49 -14.59 -7.06 -10.15
CA ARG A 49 -13.73 -6.28 -9.26
C ARG A 49 -14.21 -6.35 -7.82
N ARG A 50 -13.26 -6.49 -6.90
CA ARG A 50 -13.53 -6.46 -5.46
C ARG A 50 -12.55 -5.53 -4.79
N TYR A 51 -13.06 -4.49 -4.15
CA TYR A 51 -12.25 -3.47 -3.50
C TYR A 51 -12.12 -3.77 -2.02
N SER A 52 -10.93 -3.51 -1.47
CA SER A 52 -10.66 -3.71 -0.06
C SER A 52 -10.78 -2.39 0.69
N ASP A 53 -10.74 -2.46 2.02
CA ASP A 53 -10.67 -1.25 2.83
C ASP A 53 -9.39 -0.47 2.53
N ASP A 54 -8.29 -1.16 2.27
CA ASP A 54 -7.04 -0.51 1.89
C ASP A 54 -7.20 0.22 0.55
N ASP A 55 -7.95 -0.35 -0.38
CA ASP A 55 -8.25 0.32 -1.64
C ASP A 55 -9.06 1.59 -1.41
N LEU A 56 -10.01 1.55 -0.48
CA LEU A 56 -10.81 2.74 -0.16
C LEU A 56 -9.94 3.83 0.45
N ASP A 57 -9.01 3.48 1.31
CA ASP A 57 -8.08 4.45 1.88
C ASP A 57 -7.22 5.08 0.78
N LEU A 58 -6.77 4.27 -0.16
CA LEU A 58 -5.99 4.76 -1.28
C LEU A 58 -6.82 5.71 -2.15
N LEU A 59 -8.09 5.38 -2.38
CA LEU A 59 -8.97 6.24 -3.16
C LEU A 59 -9.18 7.58 -2.47
N GLN A 60 -9.27 7.60 -1.15
CA GLN A 60 -9.37 8.85 -0.41
C GLN A 60 -8.11 9.68 -0.60
N GLN A 61 -6.95 9.06 -0.55
CA GLN A 61 -5.68 9.75 -0.78
C GLN A 61 -5.63 10.33 -2.18
N ILE A 62 -6.08 9.56 -3.18
CA ILE A 62 -6.12 10.03 -4.56
C ILE A 62 -7.06 11.25 -4.68
N ASN A 63 -8.21 11.19 -4.03
CA ASN A 63 -9.15 12.32 -4.03
C ASN A 63 -8.50 13.59 -3.48
N GLU A 64 -7.73 13.45 -2.40
CA GLU A 64 -7.06 14.60 -1.79
C GLU A 64 -6.04 15.20 -2.75
N LEU A 65 -5.32 14.35 -3.47
CA LEU A 65 -4.33 14.84 -4.43
C LEU A 65 -5.00 15.50 -5.63
N VAL A 66 -6.11 14.95 -6.09
CA VAL A 66 -6.89 15.58 -7.16
C VAL A 66 -7.40 16.95 -6.73
N ALA A 67 -7.86 17.06 -5.48
CA ALA A 67 -8.32 18.33 -4.95
C ALA A 67 -7.21 19.37 -4.89
N GLN A 68 -5.96 18.95 -4.81
CA GLN A 68 -4.81 19.84 -4.83
C GLN A 68 -4.39 20.22 -6.25
N GLY A 69 -5.10 19.74 -7.26
CA GLY A 69 -4.80 20.07 -8.64
C GLY A 69 -3.74 19.20 -9.29
N ILE A 70 -3.38 18.09 -8.66
CA ILE A 70 -2.35 17.21 -9.22
C ILE A 70 -2.99 16.29 -10.24
N ASN A 71 -2.39 16.18 -11.42
CA ASN A 71 -2.94 15.32 -12.48
C ASN A 71 -2.64 13.84 -12.20
N ILE A 72 -3.26 12.97 -12.98
CA ILE A 72 -3.17 11.52 -12.76
C ILE A 72 -1.72 11.03 -12.83
N ALA A 73 -0.95 11.54 -13.78
CA ALA A 73 0.45 11.13 -13.91
C ALA A 73 1.25 11.51 -12.66
N GLY A 74 1.01 12.71 -12.14
CA GLY A 74 1.66 13.13 -10.90
C GLY A 74 1.24 12.32 -9.70
N ILE A 75 -0.04 11.99 -9.64
CA ILE A 75 -0.56 11.15 -8.55
C ILE A 75 0.10 9.77 -8.60
N ALA A 76 0.19 9.17 -9.78
CA ALA A 76 0.83 7.86 -9.92
C ALA A 76 2.28 7.92 -9.43
N GLN A 77 3.00 9.00 -9.76
CA GLN A 77 4.37 9.19 -9.33
C GLN A 77 4.47 9.30 -7.81
N ILE A 78 3.59 10.09 -7.21
CA ILE A 78 3.57 10.27 -5.76
C ILE A 78 3.32 8.95 -5.04
N LEU A 79 2.32 8.20 -5.50
CA LEU A 79 1.98 6.93 -4.89
C LEU A 79 3.12 5.92 -5.04
N HIS A 80 3.77 5.92 -6.18
CA HIS A 80 4.91 5.04 -6.41
C HIS A 80 6.06 5.38 -5.47
N LEU A 81 6.36 6.66 -5.31
CA LEU A 81 7.42 7.10 -4.40
C LEU A 81 7.10 6.77 -2.96
N GLN A 82 5.84 6.95 -2.54
CA GLN A 82 5.44 6.60 -1.18
C GLN A 82 5.59 5.11 -0.93
N HIS A 83 5.21 4.28 -1.89
CA HIS A 83 5.34 2.85 -1.77
C HIS A 83 6.81 2.45 -1.64
N ARG A 84 7.67 3.03 -2.47
CA ARG A 84 9.11 2.75 -2.41
C ARG A 84 9.70 3.20 -1.07
N ASN A 85 9.26 4.34 -0.57
CA ASN A 85 9.76 4.84 0.70
C ASN A 85 9.37 3.91 1.85
N THR A 86 8.13 3.46 1.86
CA THR A 86 7.66 2.51 2.87
C THR A 86 8.46 1.21 2.79
N GLN A 87 8.71 0.73 1.58
CA GLN A 87 9.49 -0.49 1.37
C GLN A 87 10.91 -0.33 1.91
N LEU A 88 11.55 0.80 1.60
CA LEU A 88 12.91 1.06 2.06
C LEU A 88 12.97 1.19 3.57
N GLU A 89 11.98 1.82 4.18
CA GLU A 89 11.93 1.93 5.63
C GLU A 89 11.79 0.56 6.28
N SER A 90 10.95 -0.30 5.71
CA SER A 90 10.78 -1.66 6.22
C SER A 90 12.07 -2.45 6.10
N ASP A 91 12.73 -2.38 4.95
CA ASP A 91 13.99 -3.08 4.72
C ASP A 91 15.07 -2.59 5.67
N ASN A 92 15.13 -1.28 5.87
CA ASN A 92 16.10 -0.69 6.78
C ASN A 92 15.86 -1.13 8.22
N SER A 93 14.62 -1.20 8.63
CA SER A 93 14.26 -1.66 9.96
C SER A 93 14.65 -3.13 10.15
N ASP A 94 14.41 -3.96 9.15
CA ASP A 94 14.77 -5.37 9.19
C ASP A 94 16.29 -5.54 9.30
N LEU A 95 17.03 -4.76 8.52
CA LEU A 95 18.50 -4.81 8.58
C LEU A 95 19.02 -4.38 9.92
N LYS A 96 18.43 -3.36 10.52
CA LYS A 96 18.85 -2.90 11.85
C LYS A 96 18.59 -3.96 12.90
N SER A 97 17.43 -4.62 12.81
CA SER A 97 17.09 -5.68 13.75
C SER A 97 18.07 -6.84 13.62
N GLU A 98 18.39 -7.20 12.40
CA GLU A 98 19.32 -8.30 12.16
C GLU A 98 20.72 -7.97 12.65
N ASN A 99 21.17 -6.74 12.41
CA ASN A 99 22.48 -6.31 12.89
C ASN A 99 22.55 -6.32 14.41
N ALA A 100 21.51 -5.88 15.08
CA ALA A 100 21.47 -5.90 16.53
C ALA A 100 21.55 -7.33 17.06
N ARG A 101 20.85 -8.24 16.42
CA ARG A 101 20.86 -9.65 16.82
C ARG A 101 22.25 -10.25 16.62
N LEU A 102 22.88 -9.96 15.49
CA LEU A 102 24.22 -10.48 15.22
C LEU A 102 25.23 -9.96 16.21
N ARG A 103 25.10 -8.71 16.62
CA ARG A 103 26.00 -8.15 17.62
C ARG A 103 25.82 -8.81 18.96
N SER A 104 24.59 -9.16 19.31
CA SER A 104 24.32 -9.86 20.56
C SER A 104 24.94 -11.24 20.57
N ASP A 105 24.87 -11.92 19.43
CA ASP A 105 25.34 -13.29 19.34
C ASP A 105 26.84 -13.38 19.32
N LYS A 106 27.51 -12.36 18.81
CA LYS A 106 28.97 -12.38 18.72
C LYS A 106 29.59 -11.74 19.94
N PRO A 107 30.55 -12.41 20.54
CA PRO A 107 31.33 -11.73 21.56
C PRO A 107 32.10 -10.62 20.86
N THR A 108 32.32 -9.60 21.58
CA THR A 108 32.92 -8.52 20.98
C THR A 108 34.28 -8.81 20.63
N LYS A 109 34.65 -8.93 19.57
CA LYS A 109 35.92 -9.05 19.22
C LYS A 109 36.27 -8.03 18.34
N GLY A 110 36.58 -7.58 18.45
CA GLY A 110 36.70 -6.68 17.74
C GLY A 110 36.32 -6.06 17.00
N ARG A 111 36.20 -6.37 17.46
CA ARG A 111 35.91 -5.63 17.07
C ARG A 111 36.37 -4.79 16.73
N ARG A 112 36.71 -4.85 16.83
CA ARG A 112 36.98 -4.06 16.64
C ARG A 112 37.27 -3.48 15.91
N THR A 113 37.41 -3.44 15.97
CA THR A 113 37.50 -2.78 15.46
C THR A 113 37.59 -2.20 14.85
N GLY A 114 37.87 -2.25 15.07
CA GLY A 114 37.82 -1.53 14.69
C GLY A 114 37.81 -1.04 14.46
N ASN A 115 38.14 -1.21 14.83
CA ASN A 115 37.98 -0.67 14.83
C ASN A 115 38.00 -0.48 14.47
#